data_fd9353b55eb261800df4f5732bd94f65
#
_entry.id   fd9353b55eb261800df4f5732bd94f65
#
_cell.length_a   1.000
_cell.length_b   1.000
_cell.length_c   1.000
_cell.angle_alpha   90.00
_cell.angle_beta   90.00
_cell.angle_gamma   90.00
#
_symmetry.space_group_name_H-M   'P 1'
#
loop_
_entity.id
_entity.type
_entity.pdbx_description
1 polymer ?
#
loop_
_entity_poly.entity_id
_entity_poly.type
_entity_poly.pdbx_seq_one_letter_code
_entity_poly.pdbx_strand_id
1 'polypeptide(L)'
;MPSLPTGPPTRRGDAGRFVRGAARVLAAAGLGVDAYLHAHLADRYDVITSTISQGTLFRLEAALAALAALLVLVWRRPLGDLFAAAVAVGGLALLLIYRYLDVGELGPIPDMYEPVWYGEKEATVVVQAVAVLATLYLLLARPRRGRAH
;
A
#
# COMPACT_ATOMS: atom_id res chain seq x y z
N MET A 1 27.06 23.49 -42.01
CA MET A 1 26.74 23.57 -40.56
C MET A 1 25.38 22.94 -40.36
N PRO A 2 25.27 21.82 -39.67
CA PRO A 2 23.96 21.27 -39.36
C PRO A 2 23.34 22.03 -38.18
N SER A 3 22.16 22.60 -38.41
CA SER A 3 21.38 23.30 -37.41
C SER A 3 20.87 22.32 -36.35
N LEU A 4 21.22 22.55 -35.08
CA LEU A 4 20.71 21.81 -33.93
C LEU A 4 19.21 22.08 -33.78
N PRO A 5 18.39 21.05 -33.55
CA PRO A 5 16.99 21.24 -33.23
C PRO A 5 16.85 21.72 -31.78
N THR A 6 16.68 23.01 -31.58
CA THR A 6 16.29 23.60 -30.29
C THR A 6 14.78 23.62 -30.20
N GLY A 7 14.16 22.46 -29.94
CA GLY A 7 12.78 22.41 -29.50
C GLY A 7 12.72 22.54 -27.96
N PRO A 8 11.82 23.39 -27.40
CA PRO A 8 11.67 23.47 -25.95
C PRO A 8 11.25 22.13 -25.36
N PRO A 9 11.74 21.75 -24.16
CA PRO A 9 11.35 20.50 -23.50
C PRO A 9 9.83 20.48 -23.32
N THR A 10 9.21 19.37 -23.72
CA THR A 10 7.76 19.26 -23.75
C THR A 10 7.22 19.25 -22.32
N ARG A 11 6.49 20.30 -21.91
CA ARG A 11 5.79 20.46 -20.62
C ARG A 11 5.00 19.20 -20.17
N ARG A 12 4.58 18.39 -21.13
CA ARG A 12 3.82 17.14 -20.88
C ARG A 12 4.67 16.05 -20.20
N GLY A 13 5.95 15.95 -20.49
CA GLY A 13 6.85 14.98 -19.85
C GLY A 13 7.15 15.32 -18.38
N ASP A 14 7.22 16.60 -18.07
CA ASP A 14 7.51 17.07 -16.70
C ASP A 14 6.32 16.90 -15.78
N ALA A 15 5.11 17.20 -16.26
CA ALA A 15 3.88 16.96 -15.51
C ALA A 15 3.69 15.46 -15.17
N GLY A 16 3.96 14.54 -16.10
CA GLY A 16 3.87 13.12 -15.86
C GLY A 16 4.87 12.61 -14.80
N ARG A 17 6.09 13.14 -14.82
CA ARG A 17 7.12 12.84 -13.80
C ARG A 17 6.71 13.35 -12.42
N PHE A 18 6.19 14.56 -12.35
CA PHE A 18 5.69 15.14 -11.10
C PHE A 18 4.55 14.31 -10.51
N VAL A 19 3.54 13.97 -11.30
CA VAL A 19 2.39 13.16 -10.84
C VAL A 19 2.85 11.78 -10.35
N ARG A 20 3.78 11.13 -11.04
CA ARG A 20 4.34 9.86 -10.57
C ARG A 20 5.12 10.00 -9.26
N GLY A 21 5.88 11.08 -9.10
CA GLY A 21 6.57 11.41 -7.86
C GLY A 21 5.59 11.61 -6.71
N ALA A 22 4.52 12.37 -6.93
CA ALA A 22 3.45 12.59 -5.96
C ALA A 22 2.74 11.28 -5.58
N ALA A 23 2.44 10.42 -6.56
CA ALA A 23 1.85 9.11 -6.30
C ALA A 23 2.75 8.21 -5.43
N ARG A 24 4.08 8.24 -5.64
CA ARG A 24 5.03 7.51 -4.79
C ARG A 24 5.04 8.01 -3.36
N VAL A 25 5.03 9.31 -3.17
CA VAL A 25 4.97 9.92 -1.83
C VAL A 25 3.66 9.56 -1.14
N LEU A 26 2.54 9.64 -1.84
CA LEU A 26 1.23 9.26 -1.29
C LEU A 26 1.16 7.78 -0.94
N ALA A 27 1.67 6.90 -1.81
CA ALA A 27 1.74 5.46 -1.53
C ALA A 27 2.60 5.18 -0.29
N ALA A 28 3.79 5.76 -0.21
CA ALA A 28 4.69 5.58 0.92
C ALA A 28 4.12 6.16 2.22
N ALA A 29 3.48 7.32 2.16
CA ALA A 29 2.83 7.94 3.32
C ALA A 29 1.65 7.08 3.81
N GLY A 30 0.78 6.62 2.91
CA GLY A 30 -0.35 5.76 3.24
C GLY A 30 0.11 4.45 3.88
N LEU A 31 1.07 3.75 3.28
CA LEU A 31 1.65 2.52 3.82
C LEU A 31 2.42 2.75 5.14
N GLY A 32 3.09 3.88 5.28
CA GLY A 32 3.80 4.23 6.52
C GLY A 32 2.84 4.47 7.69
N VAL A 33 1.73 5.17 7.45
CA VAL A 33 0.69 5.36 8.47
C VAL A 33 -0.01 4.04 8.78
N ASP A 34 -0.28 3.23 7.77
CA ASP A 34 -0.84 1.88 7.95
C ASP A 34 0.07 1.01 8.84
N ALA A 35 1.38 0.99 8.56
CA ALA A 35 2.37 0.29 9.39
C ALA A 35 2.35 0.78 10.85
N TYR A 36 2.28 2.09 11.04
CA TYR A 36 2.21 2.67 12.38
C TYR A 36 0.94 2.24 13.13
N LEU A 37 -0.23 2.31 12.48
CA LEU A 37 -1.51 1.96 13.11
C LEU A 37 -1.55 0.48 13.49
N HIS A 38 -1.11 -0.42 12.62
CA HIS A 38 -1.04 -1.85 12.93
C HIS A 38 -0.04 -2.15 14.06
N ALA A 39 1.13 -1.53 14.06
CA ALA A 39 2.09 -1.69 15.15
C ALA A 39 1.54 -1.15 16.48
N HIS A 40 0.86 0.01 16.44
CA HIS A 40 0.28 0.63 17.62
C HIS A 40 -0.86 -0.18 18.24
N LEU A 41 -1.66 -0.81 17.40
CA LEU A 41 -2.79 -1.62 17.85
C LEU A 41 -2.41 -3.05 18.25
N ALA A 42 -1.26 -3.56 17.84
CA ALA A 42 -0.89 -4.96 17.97
C ALA A 42 -1.04 -5.51 19.39
N ASP A 43 -0.57 -4.77 20.40
CA ASP A 43 -0.60 -5.22 21.81
C ASP A 43 -2.04 -5.38 22.33
N ARG A 44 -2.98 -4.57 21.85
CA ARG A 44 -4.41 -4.67 22.24
C ARG A 44 -5.05 -5.95 21.72
N TYR A 45 -4.56 -6.45 20.59
CA TYR A 45 -5.12 -7.61 19.89
C TYR A 45 -4.36 -8.91 20.17
N ASP A 46 -3.36 -8.91 21.05
CA ASP A 46 -2.66 -10.13 21.47
C ASP A 46 -3.55 -11.10 22.26
N VAL A 47 -4.62 -10.60 22.86
CA VAL A 47 -5.60 -11.41 23.60
C VAL A 47 -6.51 -12.25 22.68
N ILE A 48 -6.64 -11.85 21.41
CA ILE A 48 -7.41 -12.58 20.41
C ILE A 48 -6.46 -13.57 19.75
N THR A 49 -6.61 -14.84 20.12
CA THR A 49 -5.63 -15.86 19.76
C THR A 49 -6.29 -17.19 19.42
N SER A 50 -5.73 -17.87 18.44
CA SER A 50 -5.85 -19.31 18.19
C SER A 50 -4.44 -19.91 18.32
N THR A 51 -3.82 -20.40 17.25
CA THR A 51 -2.39 -20.77 17.26
C THR A 51 -1.50 -19.53 17.18
N ILE A 52 -1.96 -18.52 16.45
CA ILE A 52 -1.29 -17.22 16.27
C ILE A 52 -2.22 -16.13 16.83
N SER A 53 -1.67 -15.11 17.50
CA SER A 53 -2.49 -13.98 17.96
C SER A 53 -2.78 -13.00 16.80
N GLN A 54 -3.91 -12.31 16.89
CA GLN A 54 -4.22 -11.22 15.97
C GLN A 54 -3.16 -10.10 16.06
N GLY A 55 -2.64 -9.84 17.25
CA GLY A 55 -1.53 -8.89 17.43
C GLY A 55 -0.27 -9.28 16.68
N THR A 56 0.06 -10.58 16.60
CA THR A 56 1.17 -11.08 15.75
C THR A 56 0.90 -10.80 14.27
N LEU A 57 -0.34 -11.00 13.79
CA LEU A 57 -0.73 -10.68 12.42
C LEU A 57 -0.63 -9.17 12.15
N PHE A 58 -1.00 -8.35 13.10
CA PHE A 58 -0.84 -6.88 13.01
C PHE A 58 0.63 -6.45 12.91
N ARG A 59 1.52 -7.08 13.68
CA ARG A 59 2.97 -6.82 13.57
C ARG A 59 3.53 -7.27 12.22
N LEU A 60 3.04 -8.37 11.67
CA LEU A 60 3.41 -8.83 10.33
C LEU A 60 2.94 -7.82 9.26
N GLU A 61 1.69 -7.38 9.33
CA GLU A 61 1.17 -6.34 8.43
C GLU A 61 1.96 -5.04 8.53
N ALA A 62 2.27 -4.60 9.75
CA ALA A 62 3.11 -3.42 9.97
C ALA A 62 4.49 -3.54 9.31
N ALA A 63 5.13 -4.69 9.42
CA ALA A 63 6.43 -4.94 8.81
C ALA A 63 6.36 -4.95 7.27
N LEU A 64 5.33 -5.60 6.71
CA LEU A 64 5.10 -5.64 5.25
C LEU A 64 4.78 -4.26 4.69
N ALA A 65 3.94 -3.47 5.37
CA ALA A 65 3.58 -2.12 4.96
C ALA A 65 4.79 -1.16 5.05
N ALA A 66 5.61 -1.26 6.10
CA ALA A 66 6.84 -0.48 6.23
C ALA A 66 7.85 -0.81 5.12
N LEU A 67 8.05 -2.10 4.81
CA LEU A 67 8.91 -2.53 3.71
C LEU A 67 8.37 -2.05 2.36
N ALA A 68 7.05 -2.15 2.15
CA ALA A 68 6.39 -1.67 0.93
C ALA A 68 6.58 -0.15 0.73
N ALA A 69 6.41 0.64 1.80
CA ALA A 69 6.64 2.08 1.78
C ALA A 69 8.08 2.40 1.36
N LEU A 70 9.05 1.71 1.95
CA LEU A 70 10.46 1.88 1.64
C LEU A 70 10.78 1.53 0.18
N LEU A 71 10.29 0.39 -0.31
CA LEU A 71 10.52 -0.07 -1.69
C LEU A 71 9.93 0.89 -2.72
N VAL A 72 8.71 1.37 -2.51
CA VAL A 72 8.08 2.36 -3.39
C VAL A 72 8.90 3.64 -3.46
N LEU A 73 9.42 4.10 -2.33
CA LEU A 73 10.10 5.39 -2.26
C LEU A 73 11.53 5.32 -2.81
N VAL A 74 12.28 4.28 -2.44
CA VAL A 74 13.72 4.16 -2.70
C VAL A 74 14.02 3.35 -3.96
N TRP A 75 13.43 2.16 -4.07
CA TRP A 75 13.82 1.22 -5.12
C TRP A 75 13.23 1.54 -6.50
N ARG A 76 12.07 2.17 -6.57
CA ARG A 76 11.39 2.67 -7.78
C ARG A 76 11.29 1.66 -8.94
N ARG A 77 11.28 0.37 -8.63
CA ARG A 77 11.18 -0.71 -9.62
C ARG A 77 9.76 -1.30 -9.67
N PRO A 78 9.39 -1.89 -10.82
CA PRO A 78 8.09 -2.52 -11.01
C PRO A 78 7.69 -3.52 -9.92
N LEU A 79 8.64 -4.33 -9.49
CA LEU A 79 8.42 -5.32 -8.43
C LEU A 79 8.13 -4.67 -7.07
N GLY A 80 8.78 -3.53 -6.77
CA GLY A 80 8.47 -2.76 -5.57
C GLY A 80 7.07 -2.17 -5.61
N ASP A 81 6.66 -1.61 -6.76
CA ASP A 81 5.31 -1.07 -6.96
C ASP A 81 4.26 -2.19 -6.86
N LEU A 82 4.54 -3.37 -7.42
CA LEU A 82 3.65 -4.53 -7.34
C LEU A 82 3.52 -5.07 -5.92
N PHE A 83 4.64 -5.20 -5.21
CA PHE A 83 4.64 -5.62 -3.81
C PHE A 83 3.83 -4.64 -2.94
N ALA A 84 4.03 -3.35 -3.11
CA ALA A 84 3.30 -2.32 -2.39
C ALA A 84 1.79 -2.36 -2.70
N ALA A 85 1.41 -2.57 -3.96
CA ALA A 85 0.01 -2.75 -4.34
C ALA A 85 -0.58 -4.00 -3.70
N ALA A 86 0.15 -5.12 -3.68
CA ALA A 86 -0.31 -6.36 -3.06
C ALA A 86 -0.53 -6.21 -1.55
N VAL A 87 0.38 -5.54 -0.84
CA VAL A 87 0.23 -5.26 0.60
C VAL A 87 -0.97 -4.34 0.85
N ALA A 88 -1.09 -3.24 0.12
CA ALA A 88 -2.19 -2.29 0.30
C ALA A 88 -3.56 -2.91 -0.02
N VAL A 89 -3.68 -3.63 -1.13
CA VAL A 89 -4.93 -4.31 -1.53
C VAL A 89 -5.26 -5.44 -0.56
N GLY A 90 -4.26 -6.24 -0.19
CA GLY A 90 -4.43 -7.36 0.74
C GLY A 90 -4.88 -6.88 2.13
N GLY A 91 -4.22 -5.86 2.68
CA GLY A 91 -4.58 -5.26 3.96
C GLY A 91 -6.01 -4.70 3.96
N LEU A 92 -6.34 -3.89 2.95
CA LEU A 92 -7.69 -3.33 2.82
C LEU A 92 -8.77 -4.41 2.65
N ALA A 93 -8.49 -5.43 1.82
CA ALA A 93 -9.42 -6.52 1.58
C ALA A 93 -9.66 -7.32 2.87
N LEU A 94 -8.62 -7.68 3.61
CA LEU A 94 -8.73 -8.41 4.88
C LEU A 94 -9.50 -7.59 5.92
N LEU A 95 -9.20 -6.30 6.05
CA LEU A 95 -9.92 -5.42 6.96
C LEU A 95 -11.42 -5.38 6.64
N LEU A 96 -11.79 -5.22 5.37
CA LEU A 96 -13.18 -5.18 4.94
C LEU A 96 -13.87 -6.55 5.08
N ILE A 97 -13.17 -7.65 4.79
CA ILE A 97 -13.70 -9.02 4.98
C ILE A 97 -14.07 -9.21 6.44
N TYR A 98 -13.15 -9.01 7.37
CA TYR A 98 -13.39 -9.22 8.80
C TYR A 98 -14.29 -8.14 9.43
N ARG A 99 -14.55 -7.06 8.74
CA ARG A 99 -15.54 -6.05 9.14
C ARG A 99 -16.98 -6.50 8.83
N TYR A 100 -17.18 -7.15 7.70
CA TYR A 100 -18.53 -7.44 7.18
C TYR A 100 -18.88 -8.91 7.18
N LEU A 101 -17.92 -9.80 7.24
CA LEU A 101 -18.11 -11.25 7.20
C LEU A 101 -17.54 -11.89 8.47
N ASP A 102 -18.41 -12.61 9.17
CA ASP A 102 -17.99 -13.52 10.26
C ASP A 102 -17.54 -14.84 9.63
N VAL A 103 -16.22 -14.95 9.39
CA VAL A 103 -15.63 -16.16 8.78
C VAL A 103 -15.11 -17.15 9.83
N GLY A 104 -15.14 -16.77 11.11
CA GLY A 104 -14.64 -17.58 12.21
C GLY A 104 -13.13 -17.81 12.17
N GLU A 105 -12.67 -18.79 12.94
CA GLU A 105 -11.27 -19.22 12.93
C GLU A 105 -10.92 -19.96 11.64
N LEU A 106 -9.73 -19.65 11.07
CA LEU A 106 -9.21 -20.29 9.87
C LEU A 106 -7.86 -20.96 10.17
N GLY A 107 -7.87 -22.20 10.62
CA GLY A 107 -6.66 -22.94 10.99
C GLY A 107 -5.90 -22.22 12.13
N PRO A 108 -4.65 -21.75 11.90
CA PRO A 108 -3.88 -21.05 12.94
C PRO A 108 -4.34 -19.61 13.18
N ILE A 109 -5.19 -19.06 12.30
CA ILE A 109 -5.64 -17.65 12.31
C ILE A 109 -6.87 -17.56 13.22
N PRO A 110 -6.87 -16.65 14.22
CA PRO A 110 -8.01 -16.49 15.13
C PRO A 110 -9.21 -15.87 14.42
N ASP A 111 -10.37 -15.97 15.05
CA ASP A 111 -11.52 -15.18 14.62
C ASP A 111 -11.26 -13.69 14.85
N MET A 112 -11.20 -12.95 13.77
CA MET A 112 -10.92 -11.50 13.76
C MET A 112 -12.16 -10.67 13.40
N TYR A 113 -13.36 -11.28 13.44
CA TYR A 113 -14.59 -10.57 13.13
C TYR A 113 -14.81 -9.41 14.10
N GLU A 114 -14.86 -8.20 13.57
CA GLU A 114 -15.04 -6.99 14.36
C GLU A 114 -15.94 -5.99 13.62
N PRO A 115 -17.26 -6.04 13.85
CA PRO A 115 -18.23 -5.23 13.13
C PRO A 115 -18.32 -3.76 13.59
N VAL A 116 -17.47 -3.33 14.51
CA VAL A 116 -17.49 -1.97 15.05
C VAL A 116 -16.52 -1.06 14.28
N TRP A 117 -16.96 0.15 13.97
CA TRP A 117 -16.10 1.22 13.50
C TRP A 117 -15.56 2.04 14.66
N TYR A 118 -14.30 2.36 14.63
CA TYR A 118 -13.59 3.25 15.55
C TYR A 118 -12.50 4.00 14.80
N GLY A 119 -12.02 5.10 15.38
CA GLY A 119 -11.17 6.06 14.67
C GLY A 119 -9.94 5.47 14.01
N GLU A 120 -9.23 4.56 14.70
CA GLU A 120 -8.02 3.91 14.13
C GLU A 120 -8.38 2.99 12.94
N LYS A 121 -9.50 2.28 13.00
CA LYS A 121 -9.96 1.44 11.90
C LYS A 121 -10.37 2.28 10.68
N GLU A 122 -11.09 3.38 10.91
CA GLU A 122 -11.45 4.32 9.85
C GLU A 122 -10.21 4.94 9.21
N ALA A 123 -9.25 5.37 10.02
CA ALA A 123 -7.98 5.89 9.54
C ALA A 123 -7.22 4.85 8.71
N THR A 124 -7.17 3.60 9.15
CA THR A 124 -6.54 2.49 8.42
C THR A 124 -7.18 2.29 7.05
N VAL A 125 -8.52 2.25 6.97
CA VAL A 125 -9.23 2.14 5.67
C VAL A 125 -8.86 3.28 4.74
N VAL A 126 -8.85 4.52 5.23
CA VAL A 126 -8.54 5.69 4.41
C VAL A 126 -7.10 5.63 3.87
N VAL A 127 -6.12 5.36 4.73
CA VAL A 127 -4.72 5.34 4.29
C VAL A 127 -4.41 4.15 3.38
N GLN A 128 -5.02 2.99 3.62
CA GLN A 128 -4.91 1.83 2.72
C GLN A 128 -5.58 2.12 1.37
N ALA A 129 -6.75 2.74 1.34
CA ALA A 129 -7.41 3.15 0.08
C ALA A 129 -6.54 4.13 -0.71
N VAL A 130 -5.94 5.13 -0.06
CA VAL A 130 -4.98 6.05 -0.70
C VAL A 130 -3.78 5.28 -1.25
N ALA A 131 -3.20 4.36 -0.50
CA ALA A 131 -2.08 3.54 -0.94
C ALA A 131 -2.47 2.64 -2.12
N VAL A 132 -3.65 2.03 -2.11
CA VAL A 132 -4.18 1.24 -3.24
C VAL A 132 -4.28 2.10 -4.50
N LEU A 133 -4.93 3.25 -4.43
CA LEU A 133 -5.09 4.13 -5.60
C LEU A 133 -3.73 4.61 -6.14
N ALA A 134 -2.83 5.03 -5.26
CA ALA A 134 -1.51 5.50 -5.64
C ALA A 134 -0.65 4.40 -6.26
N THR A 135 -0.63 3.19 -5.69
CA THR A 135 0.14 2.06 -6.23
C THR A 135 -0.44 1.53 -7.53
N LEU A 136 -1.76 1.47 -7.67
CA LEU A 136 -2.40 1.11 -8.94
C LEU A 136 -2.08 2.14 -10.03
N TYR A 137 -2.11 3.42 -9.72
CA TYR A 137 -1.67 4.46 -10.66
C TYR A 137 -0.22 4.22 -11.10
N LEU A 138 0.70 3.93 -10.18
CA LEU A 138 2.10 3.65 -10.50
C LEU A 138 2.27 2.45 -11.43
N LEU A 139 1.44 1.42 -11.28
CA LEU A 139 1.45 0.23 -12.11
C LEU A 139 0.87 0.48 -13.50
N LEU A 140 -0.26 1.19 -13.59
CA LEU A 140 -1.01 1.39 -14.83
C LEU A 140 -0.42 2.51 -15.71
N ALA A 141 0.07 3.60 -15.10
CA ALA A 141 0.63 4.76 -15.80
C ALA A 141 2.12 4.62 -16.15
N ARG A 142 2.61 3.40 -16.40
CA ARG A 142 3.99 3.18 -16.83
C ARG A 142 4.20 3.70 -18.25
N PRO A 143 5.32 4.39 -18.51
CA PRO A 143 5.70 4.68 -19.89
C PRO A 143 5.87 3.35 -20.62
N ARG A 144 5.14 3.17 -21.72
CA ARG A 144 5.40 2.06 -22.63
C ARG A 144 6.83 2.22 -23.13
N ARG A 145 7.74 1.34 -22.74
CA ARG A 145 9.04 1.23 -23.39
C ARG A 145 8.73 0.90 -24.85
N GLY A 146 9.01 1.85 -25.75
CA GLY A 146 8.91 1.63 -27.17
C GLY A 146 9.70 0.37 -27.48
N ARG A 147 9.07 -0.63 -28.12
CA ARG A 147 9.77 -1.75 -28.74
C ARG A 147 10.63 -1.11 -29.82
N ALA A 148 11.93 -0.99 -29.58
CA ALA A 148 12.89 -0.80 -30.63
C ALA A 148 12.87 -2.10 -31.45
N HIS A 149 12.40 -2.01 -32.69
CA HIS A 149 12.59 -3.00 -33.72
C HIS A 149 13.98 -2.85 -34.29
#